data_5eac36bf516a7e05860b49f07729f565
#
_entry.id   5eac36bf516a7e05860b49f07729f565
#
_cell.length_a   1.000
_cell.length_b   1.000
_cell.length_c   1.000
_cell.angle_alpha   90.00
_cell.angle_beta   90.00
_cell.angle_gamma   90.00
#
_symmetry.space_group_name_H-M   'P 1'
#
loop_
_entity.id
_entity.type
_entity.pdbx_description
1 polymer ?
#
loop_
_entity_poly.entity_id
_entity_poly.type
_entity_poly.pdbx_seq_one_letter_code
_entity_poly.pdbx_strand_id
1 'polypeptide(L)'
;QELEDLRKSQEEREKTFNNTVKKYDDREVNIVQNAKNLTGMPPENAVAILNAMEDQDVIDTLRKVEEIAQAEGTTSMVAYWMSLMPADRVAVIQRKMVSKPKTLQ
;
A
#
# COMPACT_ATOMS: atom_id res chain seq x y z
N GLN A 1 -32.81 5.82 25.78
CA GLN A 1 -32.26 7.13 25.71
C GLN A 1 -30.88 7.17 26.38
N GLU A 2 -30.84 6.72 27.59
CA GLU A 2 -29.55 6.55 28.23
C GLU A 2 -28.66 5.61 27.45
N LEU A 3 -29.28 4.58 26.94
CA LEU A 3 -28.56 3.60 26.13
C LEU A 3 -28.03 4.27 24.86
N GLU A 4 -28.84 5.14 24.28
CA GLU A 4 -28.42 5.85 23.10
C GLU A 4 -27.31 6.83 23.42
N ASP A 5 -27.41 7.51 24.57
CA ASP A 5 -26.41 8.46 24.98
C ASP A 5 -25.09 7.74 25.29
N LEU A 6 -25.21 6.60 25.95
CA LEU A 6 -24.06 5.77 26.21
C LEU A 6 -23.43 5.28 24.90
N ARG A 7 -24.29 4.89 24.00
CA ARG A 7 -23.82 4.40 22.72
C ARG A 7 -23.12 5.52 21.96
N LYS A 8 -23.70 6.71 21.97
CA LYS A 8 -23.08 7.84 21.31
C LYS A 8 -21.74 8.17 21.94
N SER A 9 -21.70 8.15 23.26
CA SER A 9 -20.47 8.42 23.96
C SER A 9 -19.42 7.38 23.63
N GLN A 10 -19.81 6.13 23.60
CA GLN A 10 -18.92 5.06 23.24
C GLN A 10 -18.50 5.18 21.79
N GLU A 11 -19.43 5.51 20.92
CA GLU A 11 -19.11 5.68 19.52
C GLU A 11 -18.10 6.79 19.32
N GLU A 12 -18.23 7.87 20.05
CA GLU A 12 -17.28 8.96 19.95
C GLU A 12 -15.91 8.56 20.45
N ARG A 13 -15.87 7.86 21.56
CA ARG A 13 -14.61 7.35 22.09
C ARG A 13 -14.02 6.33 21.14
N GLU A 14 -14.87 5.44 20.65
CA GLU A 14 -14.44 4.43 19.73
C GLU A 14 -13.97 5.04 18.42
N LYS A 15 -14.59 6.13 18.01
CA LYS A 15 -14.15 6.82 16.83
C LYS A 15 -12.75 7.37 17.00
N THR A 16 -12.48 7.96 18.16
CA THR A 16 -11.15 8.49 18.43
C THR A 16 -10.14 7.37 18.50
N PHE A 17 -10.47 6.33 19.25
CA PHE A 17 -9.63 5.17 19.36
C PHE A 17 -9.48 4.47 18.02
N ASN A 18 -10.62 4.26 17.36
CA ASN A 18 -10.63 3.58 16.07
C ASN A 18 -9.98 4.40 14.98
N ASN A 19 -10.00 5.72 15.09
CA ASN A 19 -9.29 6.55 14.12
C ASN A 19 -7.79 6.31 14.20
N THR A 20 -7.28 6.10 15.41
CA THR A 20 -5.87 5.77 15.56
C THR A 20 -5.57 4.39 14.98
N VAL A 21 -6.42 3.42 15.28
CA VAL A 21 -6.29 2.08 14.73
C VAL A 21 -6.50 2.12 13.22
N LYS A 22 -7.51 2.87 12.80
CA LYS A 22 -7.85 2.95 11.38
C LYS A 22 -6.75 3.57 10.55
N LYS A 23 -5.95 4.43 11.12
CA LYS A 23 -4.85 5.00 10.34
C LYS A 23 -3.91 3.91 9.85
N TYR A 24 -3.69 2.89 10.67
CA TYR A 24 -2.89 1.75 10.24
C TYR A 24 -3.66 0.87 9.28
N ASP A 25 -4.92 0.56 9.64
CA ASP A 25 -5.75 -0.25 8.78
C ASP A 25 -6.02 0.45 7.46
N ASP A 26 -6.25 1.77 7.52
CA ASP A 26 -6.51 2.55 6.32
C ASP A 26 -5.29 2.60 5.43
N ARG A 27 -4.10 2.66 6.02
CA ARG A 27 -2.89 2.64 5.22
C ARG A 27 -2.80 1.34 4.45
N GLU A 28 -3.08 0.24 5.12
CA GLU A 28 -3.06 -1.06 4.45
C GLU A 28 -4.14 -1.13 3.38
N VAL A 29 -5.35 -0.70 3.71
CA VAL A 29 -6.45 -0.67 2.76
C VAL A 29 -6.11 0.23 1.58
N ASN A 30 -5.52 1.38 1.86
CA ASN A 30 -5.16 2.32 0.81
C ASN A 30 -4.04 1.77 -0.08
N ILE A 31 -3.10 1.05 0.51
CA ILE A 31 -2.05 0.41 -0.27
C ILE A 31 -2.65 -0.64 -1.20
N VAL A 32 -3.59 -1.43 -0.68
CA VAL A 32 -4.29 -2.42 -1.51
C VAL A 32 -5.04 -1.72 -2.63
N GLN A 33 -5.74 -0.64 -2.31
CA GLN A 33 -6.52 0.08 -3.31
C GLN A 33 -5.59 0.70 -4.35
N ASN A 34 -4.48 1.27 -3.92
CA ASN A 34 -3.51 1.83 -4.84
C ASN A 34 -2.92 0.75 -5.74
N ALA A 35 -2.62 -0.41 -5.16
CA ALA A 35 -2.09 -1.51 -5.94
C ALA A 35 -3.06 -1.92 -7.04
N LYS A 36 -4.33 -1.99 -6.71
CA LYS A 36 -5.35 -2.33 -7.69
C LYS A 36 -5.52 -1.25 -8.73
N ASN A 37 -5.52 0.00 -8.28
CA ASN A 37 -5.66 1.12 -9.21
C ASN A 37 -4.51 1.18 -10.20
N LEU A 38 -3.30 1.01 -9.70
CA LEU A 38 -2.13 1.04 -10.57
C LEU A 38 -2.15 -0.10 -11.57
N THR A 39 -2.59 -1.27 -11.12
CA THR A 39 -2.68 -2.42 -12.01
C THR A 39 -3.71 -2.20 -13.11
N GLY A 40 -4.75 -1.43 -12.80
CA GLY A 40 -5.83 -1.19 -13.75
C GLY A 40 -5.61 -0.04 -14.71
N MET A 41 -4.54 0.73 -14.56
CA MET A 41 -4.29 1.86 -15.45
C MET A 41 -3.17 1.54 -16.42
N PRO A 42 -3.00 2.33 -17.47
CA PRO A 42 -1.89 2.10 -18.40
C PRO A 42 -0.55 2.14 -17.66
N PRO A 43 0.38 1.28 -18.05
CA PRO A 43 1.66 1.19 -17.33
C PRO A 43 2.43 2.49 -17.23
N GLU A 44 2.37 3.33 -18.25
CA GLU A 44 3.07 4.60 -18.21
C GLU A 44 2.52 5.49 -17.12
N ASN A 45 1.21 5.44 -16.92
CA ASN A 45 0.57 6.23 -15.87
C ASN A 45 0.92 5.70 -14.49
N ALA A 46 0.93 4.38 -14.35
CA ALA A 46 1.30 3.76 -13.08
C ALA A 46 2.74 4.12 -12.72
N VAL A 47 3.63 4.04 -13.68
CA VAL A 47 5.04 4.35 -13.44
C VAL A 47 5.21 5.83 -13.08
N ALA A 48 4.49 6.72 -13.75
CA ALA A 48 4.56 8.14 -13.43
C ALA A 48 4.17 8.39 -11.96
N ILE A 49 3.14 7.70 -11.51
CA ILE A 49 2.70 7.83 -10.12
C ILE A 49 3.75 7.26 -9.18
N LEU A 50 4.27 6.08 -9.49
CA LEU A 50 5.29 5.46 -8.66
C LEU A 50 6.54 6.34 -8.58
N ASN A 51 6.90 6.99 -9.66
CA ASN A 51 8.05 7.88 -9.66
C ASN A 51 7.86 9.10 -8.78
N ALA A 52 6.62 9.48 -8.52
CA ALA A 52 6.31 10.62 -7.65
C ALA A 52 6.20 10.21 -6.19
N MET A 53 6.21 8.92 -5.90
CA MET A 53 6.05 8.42 -4.53
C MET A 53 7.41 8.25 -3.87
N GLU A 54 7.39 8.24 -2.55
CA GLU A 54 8.59 7.96 -1.78
C GLU A 54 8.94 6.48 -1.88
N ASP A 55 10.22 6.19 -1.69
CA ASP A 55 10.71 4.82 -1.87
C ASP A 55 9.96 3.81 -1.03
N GLN A 56 9.69 4.14 0.23
CA GLN A 56 9.03 3.18 1.10
C GLN A 56 7.61 2.90 0.62
N ASP A 57 6.92 3.93 0.16
CA ASP A 57 5.58 3.76 -0.35
C ASP A 57 5.58 2.93 -1.63
N VAL A 58 6.57 3.14 -2.48
CA VAL A 58 6.72 2.33 -3.68
C VAL A 58 6.95 0.88 -3.30
N ILE A 59 7.84 0.64 -2.35
CA ILE A 59 8.15 -0.72 -1.92
C ILE A 59 6.91 -1.42 -1.39
N ASP A 60 6.18 -0.75 -0.51
CA ASP A 60 5.00 -1.34 0.09
C ASP A 60 3.93 -1.62 -0.96
N THR A 61 3.77 -0.70 -1.90
CA THR A 61 2.80 -0.87 -2.97
C THR A 61 3.19 -2.01 -3.90
N LEU A 62 4.45 -2.08 -4.28
CA LEU A 62 4.93 -3.14 -5.16
C LEU A 62 4.79 -4.51 -4.51
N ARG A 63 5.09 -4.59 -3.23
CA ARG A 63 4.91 -5.85 -2.51
C ARG A 63 3.45 -6.27 -2.46
N LYS A 64 2.57 -5.30 -2.31
CA LYS A 64 1.15 -5.61 -2.31
C LYS A 64 0.67 -6.06 -3.67
N VAL A 65 1.17 -5.45 -4.73
CA VAL A 65 0.82 -5.88 -6.09
C VAL A 65 1.24 -7.33 -6.31
N GLU A 66 2.45 -7.68 -5.87
CA GLU A 66 2.92 -9.07 -5.96
C GLU A 66 2.02 -10.01 -5.18
N GLU A 67 1.69 -9.62 -3.96
CA GLU A 67 0.84 -10.43 -3.08
C GLU A 67 -0.52 -10.70 -3.71
N ILE A 68 -1.12 -9.64 -4.24
CA ILE A 68 -2.44 -9.75 -4.87
C ILE A 68 -2.36 -10.65 -6.11
N ALA A 69 -1.32 -10.46 -6.91
CA ALA A 69 -1.16 -11.27 -8.11
C ALA A 69 -1.01 -12.73 -7.76
N GLN A 70 -0.23 -13.03 -6.73
CA GLN A 70 -0.08 -14.42 -6.29
C GLN A 70 -1.38 -15.00 -5.80
N ALA A 71 -2.13 -14.22 -5.04
CA ALA A 71 -3.42 -14.68 -4.52
C ALA A 71 -4.41 -14.94 -5.63
N GLU A 72 -4.34 -14.16 -6.71
CA GLU A 72 -5.26 -14.31 -7.83
C GLU A 72 -4.74 -15.24 -8.91
N GLY A 73 -3.52 -15.73 -8.74
CA GLY A 73 -2.93 -16.61 -9.74
C GLY A 73 -2.58 -15.90 -11.04
N THR A 74 -2.33 -14.61 -10.97
CA THR A 74 -2.00 -13.81 -12.16
C THR A 74 -0.55 -13.37 -12.11
N THR A 75 -0.08 -12.86 -13.24
CA THR A 75 1.28 -12.33 -13.33
C THR A 75 1.29 -10.90 -12.79
N SER A 76 2.26 -10.62 -11.92
CA SER A 76 2.42 -9.30 -11.34
C SER A 76 2.94 -8.32 -12.39
N MET A 77 2.50 -7.06 -12.26
CA MET A 77 2.98 -5.99 -13.13
C MET A 77 4.28 -5.36 -12.64
N VAL A 78 4.78 -5.81 -11.49
CA VAL A 78 5.92 -5.15 -10.84
C VAL A 78 7.14 -5.13 -11.75
N ALA A 79 7.49 -6.27 -12.33
CA ALA A 79 8.67 -6.34 -13.18
C ALA A 79 8.54 -5.42 -14.40
N TYR A 80 7.35 -5.36 -14.96
CA TYR A 80 7.11 -4.51 -16.10
C TYR A 80 7.23 -3.04 -15.75
N TRP A 81 6.61 -2.66 -14.63
CA TRP A 81 6.71 -1.28 -14.14
C TRP A 81 8.17 -0.90 -13.85
N MET A 82 8.90 -1.81 -13.22
CA MET A 82 10.30 -1.55 -12.93
C MET A 82 11.12 -1.34 -14.20
N SER A 83 10.77 -2.04 -15.26
CA SER A 83 11.49 -1.89 -16.52
C SER A 83 11.26 -0.50 -17.14
N LEU A 84 10.18 0.16 -16.76
CA LEU A 84 9.86 1.49 -17.25
C LEU A 84 10.33 2.60 -16.33
N MET A 85 10.77 2.26 -15.14
CA MET A 85 11.25 3.26 -14.18
C MET A 85 12.74 3.51 -14.39
N PRO A 86 13.24 4.68 -13.93
CA PRO A 86 14.68 4.93 -14.02
C PRO A 86 15.48 3.84 -13.33
N ALA A 87 16.48 3.34 -14.01
CA ALA A 87 17.24 2.19 -13.51
C ALA A 87 17.92 2.46 -12.17
N ASP A 88 18.42 3.68 -12.00
CA ASP A 88 19.09 4.02 -10.75
C ASP A 88 18.10 4.02 -9.58
N ARG A 89 16.89 4.45 -9.82
CA ARG A 89 15.87 4.42 -8.77
C ARG A 89 15.45 2.99 -8.45
N VAL A 90 15.27 2.19 -9.49
CA VAL A 90 14.91 0.78 -9.30
C VAL A 90 15.99 0.07 -8.50
N ALA A 91 17.25 0.36 -8.78
CA ALA A 91 18.34 -0.24 -8.04
C ALA A 91 18.28 0.11 -6.55
N VAL A 92 17.96 1.36 -6.23
CA VAL A 92 17.81 1.79 -4.84
C VAL A 92 16.64 1.06 -4.18
N ILE A 93 15.53 1.01 -4.89
CA ILE A 93 14.32 0.37 -4.36
C ILE A 93 14.59 -1.12 -4.11
N GLN A 94 15.20 -1.79 -5.06
CA GLN A 94 15.48 -3.21 -4.92
C GLN A 94 16.46 -3.47 -3.79
N ARG A 95 17.44 -2.60 -3.62
CA ARG A 95 18.39 -2.74 -2.53
C ARG A 95 17.68 -2.61 -1.18
N LYS A 96 16.76 -1.66 -1.09
CA LYS A 96 16.00 -1.48 0.15
C LYS A 96 15.09 -2.67 0.41
N MET A 97 14.53 -3.25 -0.63
CA MET A 97 13.68 -4.42 -0.47
C MET A 97 14.47 -5.62 0.04
N VAL A 98 15.67 -5.78 -0.46
CA VAL A 98 16.53 -6.91 -0.05
C VAL A 98 17.01 -6.72 1.37
N SER A 99 17.39 -5.52 1.73
CA SER A 99 18.00 -5.27 3.03
C SER A 99 17.00 -5.04 4.15
N LYS A 100 15.71 -5.00 3.85
CA LYS A 100 14.72 -4.81 4.90
C LYS A 100 14.72 -6.00 5.84
N PRO A 101 14.86 -5.76 7.13
CA PRO A 101 14.92 -6.86 8.09
C PRO A 101 13.60 -7.62 8.14
N LYS A 102 13.71 -8.93 8.14
CA LYS A 102 12.54 -9.77 8.23
C LYS A 102 11.88 -9.70 9.60
N THR A 103 12.68 -9.35 10.58
CA THR A 103 12.19 -9.27 11.95
C THR A 103 11.15 -8.19 12.12
N LEU A 104 11.07 -7.26 11.20
CA LEU A 104 10.08 -6.20 11.26
C LEU A 104 8.75 -6.58 10.65
N GLN A 105 8.65 -7.80 10.21
CA GLN A 105 7.44 -8.27 9.55
C GLN A 105 6.47 -8.95 10.48
#